data_08ff99949a05acd57b6048a19004d8cb
#
_entry.id   08ff99949a05acd57b6048a19004d8cb
#
_cell.length_a   1.000
_cell.length_b   1.000
_cell.length_c   1.000
_cell.angle_alpha   90.00
_cell.angle_beta   90.00
_cell.angle_gamma   90.00
#
_symmetry.space_group_name_H-M   'P 1'
#
loop_
_entity.id
_entity.type
_entity.pdbx_description
1 polymer ?
#
loop_
_entity_poly.entity_id
_entity_poly.type
_entity_poly.pdbx_seq_one_letter_code
_entity_poly.pdbx_strand_id
1 'polypeptide(L)'
;MGESLARLIADRGERPIYLTVDLDVFDPGVLPGTGTPEPGGIFWPDFRAILDAIPAGRLVAADVVELSPGLDPTGGSSVYAAKVVREVALRLAADASLRKDKA
;
A
#
# COMPACT_ATOMS: atom_id res chain seq x y z
N MET A 1 3.95 -10.37 10.38
CA MET A 1 2.85 -9.55 9.81
C MET A 1 2.29 -10.17 8.55
N GLY A 2 3.10 -10.45 7.54
CA GLY A 2 2.62 -10.94 6.25
C GLY A 2 1.84 -12.26 6.31
N GLU A 3 2.29 -13.23 7.09
CA GLU A 3 1.61 -14.52 7.21
C GLU A 3 0.23 -14.41 7.85
N SER A 4 0.10 -13.60 8.92
CA SER A 4 -1.20 -13.39 9.59
C SER A 4 -2.18 -12.67 8.67
N LEU A 5 -1.71 -11.68 7.92
CA LEU A 5 -2.53 -10.95 6.95
C LEU A 5 -2.94 -11.87 5.80
N ALA A 6 -2.02 -12.67 5.26
CA ALA A 6 -2.32 -13.61 4.18
C ALA A 6 -3.39 -14.61 4.60
N ARG A 7 -3.30 -15.12 5.84
CA ARG A 7 -4.29 -16.05 6.39
C ARG A 7 -5.66 -15.41 6.53
N LEU A 8 -5.71 -14.18 7.05
CA LEU A 8 -6.96 -13.43 7.19
C LEU A 8 -7.63 -13.22 5.83
N ILE A 9 -6.85 -12.88 4.80
CA ILE A 9 -7.36 -12.69 3.45
C ILE A 9 -7.83 -14.02 2.86
N ALA A 10 -7.09 -15.09 3.06
CA ALA A 10 -7.44 -16.41 2.55
C ALA A 10 -8.78 -16.89 3.11
N ASP A 11 -9.06 -16.58 4.38
CA ASP A 11 -10.32 -16.95 5.05
C ASP A 11 -11.54 -16.21 4.46
N ARG A 12 -11.32 -15.18 3.66
CA ARG A 12 -12.39 -14.42 2.98
C ARG A 12 -12.69 -14.95 1.57
N GLY A 13 -12.09 -16.07 1.18
CA GLY A 13 -12.29 -16.68 -0.13
C GLY A 13 -11.69 -15.85 -1.26
N GLU A 14 -12.41 -15.76 -2.38
CA GLU A 14 -11.94 -15.07 -3.58
C GLU A 14 -12.54 -13.68 -3.75
N ARG A 15 -12.96 -13.04 -2.68
CA ARG A 15 -13.55 -11.72 -2.74
C ARG A 15 -12.56 -10.70 -3.30
N PRO A 16 -13.05 -9.75 -4.11
CA PRO A 16 -12.19 -8.66 -4.57
C PRO A 16 -11.75 -7.80 -3.39
N ILE A 17 -10.55 -7.24 -3.50
CA ILE A 17 -9.93 -6.43 -2.46
C ILE A 17 -9.79 -5.01 -2.95
N TYR A 18 -10.23 -4.07 -2.14
CA TYR A 18 -9.93 -2.65 -2.26
C TYR A 18 -8.88 -2.31 -1.21
N LEU A 19 -7.74 -1.80 -1.64
CA LEU A 19 -6.66 -1.41 -0.74
C LEU A 19 -6.67 0.11 -0.52
N THR A 20 -6.79 0.54 0.71
CA THR A 20 -6.56 1.94 1.06
C THR A 20 -5.26 2.06 1.82
N VAL A 21 -4.38 2.93 1.35
CA VAL A 21 -3.08 3.20 1.98
C VAL A 21 -3.11 4.60 2.55
N ASP A 22 -3.18 4.69 3.87
CA ASP A 22 -3.03 5.94 4.58
C ASP A 22 -1.53 6.14 4.86
N LEU A 23 -0.95 7.21 4.32
CA LEU A 23 0.50 7.43 4.39
C LEU A 23 1.01 7.71 5.80
N ASP A 24 0.14 8.03 6.75
CA ASP A 24 0.56 8.18 8.14
C ASP A 24 0.85 6.83 8.84
N VAL A 25 0.59 5.71 8.17
CA VAL A 25 1.03 4.38 8.64
C VAL A 25 2.55 4.26 8.63
N PHE A 26 3.23 4.99 7.75
CA PHE A 26 4.69 4.98 7.69
C PHE A 26 5.30 5.80 8.82
N ASP A 27 6.45 5.35 9.30
CA ASP A 27 7.19 6.08 10.33
C ASP A 27 7.57 7.48 9.83
N PRO A 28 7.47 8.53 10.68
CA PRO A 28 7.88 9.87 10.30
C PRO A 28 9.36 9.99 9.89
N GLY A 29 10.17 9.01 10.25
CA GLY A 29 11.56 8.94 9.78
C GLY A 29 11.68 8.79 8.27
N VAL A 30 10.65 8.27 7.60
CA VAL A 30 10.63 8.12 6.14
C VAL A 30 9.53 8.95 5.47
N LEU A 31 8.46 9.28 6.17
CA LEU A 31 7.34 10.05 5.60
C LEU A 31 6.78 11.02 6.65
N PRO A 32 7.47 12.14 6.93
CA PRO A 32 6.93 13.14 7.85
C PRO A 32 5.86 14.07 7.25
N GLY A 33 5.67 14.04 5.94
CA GLY A 33 4.75 14.92 5.20
C GLY A 33 3.30 14.47 5.25
N THR A 34 2.75 14.34 6.46
CA THR A 34 1.36 13.99 6.72
C THR A 34 0.85 14.80 7.92
N GLY A 35 -0.47 14.96 8.00
CA GLY A 35 -1.07 15.79 9.07
C GLY A 35 -0.97 15.20 10.46
N THR A 36 -0.84 13.89 10.59
CA THR A 36 -0.81 13.17 11.88
C THR A 36 0.35 12.18 11.94
N PRO A 37 1.61 12.68 11.83
CA PRO A 37 2.76 11.78 11.91
C PRO A 37 2.87 11.19 13.32
N GLU A 38 3.14 9.89 13.41
CA GLU A 38 3.26 9.21 14.69
C GLU A 38 4.45 8.25 14.67
N PRO A 39 5.40 8.36 15.61
CA PRO A 39 6.53 7.45 15.71
C PRO A 39 6.07 6.00 15.93
N GLY A 40 6.86 5.05 15.43
CA GLY A 40 6.54 3.63 15.55
C GLY A 40 5.77 3.08 14.36
N GLY A 41 5.76 3.81 13.25
CA GLY A 41 5.13 3.36 12.01
C GLY A 41 5.92 2.30 11.26
N ILE A 42 5.42 1.93 10.09
CA ILE A 42 6.06 0.90 9.26
C ILE A 42 7.11 1.52 8.34
N PHE A 43 7.96 0.65 7.79
CA PHE A 43 8.99 0.99 6.81
C PHE A 43 8.72 0.24 5.49
N TRP A 44 9.53 0.53 4.47
CA TRP A 44 9.31 -0.03 3.14
C TRP A 44 9.23 -1.57 3.11
N PRO A 45 10.10 -2.32 3.81
CA PRO A 45 9.98 -3.78 3.81
C PRO A 45 8.65 -4.29 4.36
N ASP A 46 8.09 -3.59 5.34
CA ASP A 46 6.78 -3.95 5.91
C ASP A 46 5.67 -3.72 4.89
N PHE A 47 5.70 -2.57 4.21
CA PHE A 47 4.75 -2.27 3.15
C PHE A 47 4.84 -3.31 2.03
N ARG A 48 6.05 -3.68 1.63
CA ARG A 48 6.28 -4.70 0.62
C ARG A 48 5.67 -6.04 1.04
N ALA A 49 5.87 -6.43 2.31
CA ALA A 49 5.31 -7.67 2.85
C ALA A 49 3.78 -7.66 2.85
N ILE A 50 3.18 -6.52 3.20
CA ILE A 50 1.71 -6.37 3.18
C ILE A 50 1.18 -6.52 1.75
N LEU A 51 1.78 -5.82 0.80
CA LEU A 51 1.34 -5.88 -0.59
C LEU A 51 1.50 -7.30 -1.16
N ASP A 52 2.61 -7.97 -0.84
CA ASP A 52 2.87 -9.33 -1.29
C ASP A 52 1.94 -10.37 -0.64
N ALA A 53 1.36 -10.06 0.52
CA ALA A 53 0.41 -10.93 1.20
C ALA A 53 -0.96 -10.96 0.52
N ILE A 54 -1.26 -10.00 -0.33
CA ILE A 54 -2.51 -9.98 -1.09
C ILE A 54 -2.42 -11.04 -2.20
N PRO A 55 -3.33 -12.03 -2.24
CA PRO A 55 -3.28 -13.06 -3.27
C PRO A 55 -3.40 -12.48 -4.68
N ALA A 56 -2.66 -13.08 -5.61
CA ALA A 56 -2.63 -12.63 -6.99
C ALA A 56 -4.02 -12.61 -7.62
N GLY A 57 -4.32 -11.55 -8.37
CA GLY A 57 -5.59 -11.39 -9.08
C GLY A 57 -6.71 -10.78 -8.26
N ARG A 58 -6.52 -10.54 -6.96
CA ARG A 58 -7.61 -10.10 -6.09
C ARG A 58 -7.69 -8.59 -5.89
N LEU A 59 -6.62 -7.85 -6.12
CA LEU A 59 -6.62 -6.40 -5.95
C LEU A 59 -7.33 -5.75 -7.13
N VAL A 60 -8.46 -5.09 -6.88
CA VAL A 60 -9.30 -4.49 -7.94
C VAL A 60 -9.29 -2.98 -7.95
N ALA A 61 -9.00 -2.35 -6.82
CA ALA A 61 -8.95 -0.89 -6.68
C ALA A 61 -8.09 -0.53 -5.49
N ALA A 62 -7.60 0.71 -5.48
CA ALA A 62 -6.81 1.22 -4.36
C ALA A 62 -6.88 2.74 -4.32
N ASP A 63 -6.59 3.29 -3.15
CA ASP A 63 -6.27 4.70 -2.99
C ASP A 63 -5.04 4.88 -2.10
N VAL A 64 -4.40 6.03 -2.21
CA VAL A 64 -3.28 6.44 -1.38
C VAL A 64 -3.60 7.86 -0.91
N VAL A 65 -3.73 8.02 0.39
CA VAL A 65 -4.26 9.23 1.00
C VAL A 65 -3.32 9.81 2.06
N GLU A 66 -3.58 11.03 2.48
CA GLU A 66 -2.93 11.72 3.59
C GLU A 66 -1.51 12.24 3.29
N LEU A 67 -1.14 12.43 2.03
CA LEU A 67 0.07 13.18 1.73
C LEU A 67 -0.18 14.68 1.93
N SER A 68 0.64 15.31 2.74
CA SER A 68 0.65 16.75 2.95
C SER A 68 2.04 17.29 2.59
N PRO A 69 2.31 17.58 1.30
CA PRO A 69 3.66 17.92 0.85
C PRO A 69 4.23 19.16 1.53
N GLY A 70 3.37 20.13 1.88
CA GLY A 70 3.80 21.36 2.53
C GLY A 70 4.38 21.16 3.93
N LEU A 71 4.15 20.01 4.56
CA LEU A 71 4.70 19.69 5.87
C LEU A 71 6.09 19.05 5.80
N ASP A 72 6.58 18.74 4.60
CA ASP A 72 7.93 18.21 4.40
C ASP A 72 8.68 19.02 3.35
N PRO A 73 9.45 20.03 3.79
CA PRO A 73 10.15 20.91 2.87
C PRO A 73 11.26 20.20 2.07
N THR A 74 11.68 19.01 2.48
CA THR A 74 12.70 18.24 1.75
C THR A 74 12.19 17.64 0.45
N GLY A 75 10.85 17.46 0.32
CA GLY A 75 10.25 16.73 -0.78
C GLY A 75 10.34 15.22 -0.67
N GLY A 76 11.01 14.70 0.35
CA GLY A 76 11.21 13.26 0.52
C GLY A 76 9.92 12.48 0.71
N SER A 77 8.95 13.06 1.41
CA SER A 77 7.64 12.41 1.59
C SER A 77 6.91 12.23 0.25
N SER A 78 6.98 13.22 -0.63
CA SER A 78 6.36 13.15 -1.95
C SER A 78 7.01 12.07 -2.82
N VAL A 79 8.34 11.94 -2.75
CA VAL A 79 9.07 10.88 -3.45
C VAL A 79 8.67 9.50 -2.93
N TYR A 80 8.57 9.35 -1.62
CA TYR A 80 8.16 8.10 -1.00
C TYR A 80 6.73 7.73 -1.38
N ALA A 81 5.82 8.70 -1.32
CA ALA A 81 4.42 8.51 -1.73
C ALA A 81 4.31 8.12 -3.20
N ALA A 82 5.10 8.73 -4.07
CA ALA A 82 5.11 8.40 -5.49
C ALA A 82 5.53 6.94 -5.71
N LYS A 83 6.48 6.44 -4.94
CA LYS A 83 6.89 5.04 -5.02
C LYS A 83 5.79 4.10 -4.53
N VAL A 84 5.09 4.46 -3.46
CA VAL A 84 3.93 3.68 -2.99
C VAL A 84 2.87 3.60 -4.09
N VAL A 85 2.51 4.72 -4.69
CA VAL A 85 1.53 4.77 -5.78
C VAL A 85 1.98 3.91 -6.96
N ARG A 86 3.25 4.00 -7.33
CA ARG A 86 3.80 3.20 -8.43
C ARG A 86 3.65 1.70 -8.18
N GLU A 87 4.03 1.24 -7.00
CA GLU A 87 3.96 -0.19 -6.67
C GLU A 87 2.52 -0.69 -6.62
N VAL A 88 1.61 0.11 -6.08
CA VAL A 88 0.19 -0.22 -6.05
C VAL A 88 -0.39 -0.26 -7.47
N ALA A 89 -0.05 0.72 -8.31
CA ALA A 89 -0.53 0.77 -9.70
C ALA A 89 -0.03 -0.43 -10.52
N LEU A 90 1.24 -0.80 -10.37
CA LEU A 90 1.81 -1.96 -11.06
C LEU A 90 1.10 -3.25 -10.62
N ARG A 91 0.80 -3.37 -9.33
CA ARG A 91 0.09 -4.53 -8.81
C ARG A 91 -1.35 -4.58 -9.32
N LEU A 92 -2.05 -3.45 -9.36
CA LEU A 92 -3.39 -3.37 -9.94
C LEU A 92 -3.42 -3.83 -11.40
N ALA A 93 -2.44 -3.38 -12.19
CA ALA A 93 -2.34 -3.76 -13.60
C ALA A 93 -2.06 -5.27 -13.75
N ALA A 94 -1.17 -5.81 -12.95
CA ALA A 94 -0.86 -7.24 -12.97
C ALA A 94 -2.08 -8.10 -12.59
N ASP A 95 -2.79 -7.68 -11.54
CA ASP A 95 -3.98 -8.41 -11.08
C ASP A 95 -5.13 -8.33 -12.09
N ALA A 96 -5.31 -7.19 -12.74
CA ALA A 96 -6.30 -7.04 -13.81
C ALA A 96 -6.00 -7.96 -14.99
N SER A 97 -4.73 -8.08 -15.37
CA SER A 97 -4.30 -8.99 -16.43
C SER A 97 -4.59 -10.45 -16.08
N LEU A 98 -4.32 -10.86 -14.84
CA LEU A 98 -4.60 -12.20 -14.37
C LEU A 98 -6.10 -12.52 -14.40
N ARG A 99 -6.96 -11.59 -14.01
CA ARG A 99 -8.41 -11.79 -14.06
C ARG A 99 -8.92 -11.89 -15.48
N LYS A 100 -8.38 -11.10 -16.39
CA LYS A 100 -8.74 -11.14 -17.82
C LYS A 100 -8.39 -12.47 -18.44
N ASP A 101 -7.22 -13.05 -18.10
CA ASP A 101 -6.77 -14.34 -18.63
C ASP A 101 -7.63 -15.50 -18.15
N LYS A 102 -8.29 -15.35 -17.00
CA LYS A 102 -9.19 -16.37 -16.44
C LYS A 102 -10.62 -16.27 -16.95
N ALA A 103 -10.96 -15.16 -17.57
CA ALA A 103 -12.29 -14.95 -18.14
C ALA A 103 -12.37 -15.61 -19.52
#